data_46c3b52fa9177121d11e9cf3296e453d
#
_entry.id   46c3b52fa9177121d11e9cf3296e453d
#
_cell.length_a   1.000
_cell.length_b   1.000
_cell.length_c   1.000
_cell.angle_alpha   90.00
_cell.angle_beta   90.00
_cell.angle_gamma   90.00
#
_symmetry.space_group_name_H-M   'P 1'
#
loop_
_entity.id
_entity.type
_entity.pdbx_description
1 polymer ?
#
loop_
_entity_poly.entity_id
_entity_poly.type
_entity_poly.pdbx_seq_one_letter_code
_entity_poly.pdbx_strand_id
1 'polypeptide(L)'
;MNADLILFNGQFHTVDRENPRATAVAISQGRFVAVGTDGEAMALRGSGTQVIDLKGRTVIPGLNDSHLHLIRGGLNYNLELRWEGVPSLADALRMLKDQADRTPTPQWVRVVGGWNEFQFAEKRMPTLEELNQAAPDTPVFVLHLYDRALLNRAALRVAGYTKDTPNPPGGEIVRDSNGNPTGMLVARPNAMILYSTLAKGPKLPLEYQVNSTRQFMRELNRLGLTSAIDAGGGFQNYPNDYAVIEQLAKDEQLTVRIAYNLFTQKPKEELSDFKHWTGSVTLHQGDDYLRHNGAGEMLVFSAADFEDFLEPRPDLPLTMEQELEPVVRHLVEQRWPFRLHATYDESISRMLDVFEKVNRDIPFNGLPWFFDHAETITPKNIERVRALGGGIAIQDRMAFQGEYFVERYGAKAAEATPPIKRMLAEGVPVGAGTDATRVSSYNPWTSLYWMVSGRTVGGLELHAEGLPRLTALELFTHGSAWFSSEQGKKGQIKVGQLADVAALSADFFSVDEEAIKWIESVLTVVGGKVVYGSGDFEDFAPPRVPVLPDWSPVVKVPGHWRPTSPLQAQVHQCSGPCGVHAHSHEKARLSSVPVSDFQGFWGAFGCSCFAF
;
A
#
# COMPACT_ATOMS: atom_id res chain seq x y z
N MET A 1 9.88 -14.07 35.84
CA MET A 1 9.81 -12.72 35.21
C MET A 1 8.34 -12.41 35.04
N ASN A 2 7.87 -11.25 35.50
CA ASN A 2 6.46 -10.88 35.33
C ASN A 2 6.28 -10.27 33.93
N ALA A 3 5.10 -10.49 33.34
CA ALA A 3 4.72 -9.87 32.08
C ALA A 3 4.34 -8.38 32.29
N ASP A 4 4.61 -7.55 31.28
CA ASP A 4 4.13 -6.17 31.22
C ASP A 4 2.69 -6.12 30.70
N LEU A 5 2.36 -7.00 29.72
CA LEU A 5 1.04 -7.12 29.09
C LEU A 5 0.68 -8.61 28.92
N ILE A 6 -0.56 -8.95 29.24
CA ILE A 6 -1.16 -10.24 28.92
C ILE A 6 -2.41 -10.01 28.07
N LEU A 7 -2.47 -10.67 26.93
CA LEU A 7 -3.64 -10.78 26.09
C LEU A 7 -4.19 -12.19 26.20
N PHE A 8 -5.46 -12.36 26.59
CA PHE A 8 -6.05 -13.66 26.82
C PHE A 8 -7.46 -13.79 26.23
N ASN A 9 -8.03 -14.99 26.24
CA ASN A 9 -9.34 -15.28 25.66
C ASN A 9 -9.42 -14.84 24.18
N GLY A 10 -8.37 -15.12 23.40
CA GLY A 10 -8.30 -14.86 21.97
C GLY A 10 -8.20 -16.12 21.13
N GLN A 11 -8.42 -16.02 19.85
CA GLN A 11 -8.17 -17.07 18.87
C GLN A 11 -6.90 -16.70 18.09
N PHE A 12 -5.74 -17.06 18.64
CA PHE A 12 -4.46 -16.71 18.05
C PHE A 12 -4.08 -17.66 16.91
N HIS A 13 -3.86 -17.09 15.72
CA HIS A 13 -3.20 -17.73 14.60
C HIS A 13 -1.75 -17.26 14.58
N THR A 14 -0.87 -18.08 15.10
CA THR A 14 0.51 -17.67 15.42
C THR A 14 1.41 -17.55 14.21
N VAL A 15 1.04 -18.17 13.09
CA VAL A 15 1.90 -18.34 11.90
C VAL A 15 3.21 -19.12 12.24
N ASP A 16 3.31 -19.68 13.43
CA ASP A 16 4.36 -20.61 13.82
C ASP A 16 3.87 -22.06 13.63
N ARG A 17 4.51 -22.79 12.71
CA ARG A 17 4.12 -24.18 12.38
C ARG A 17 4.29 -25.15 13.56
N GLU A 18 5.18 -24.84 14.51
CA GLU A 18 5.40 -25.67 15.71
C GLU A 18 4.30 -25.45 16.77
N ASN A 19 3.72 -24.25 16.82
CA ASN A 19 2.64 -23.90 17.75
C ASN A 19 1.58 -23.04 17.02
N PRO A 20 0.78 -23.61 16.09
CA PRO A 20 -0.05 -22.83 15.17
C PRO A 20 -1.24 -22.10 15.82
N ARG A 21 -1.59 -22.46 17.06
CA ARG A 21 -2.74 -21.92 17.79
C ARG A 21 -2.41 -21.66 19.24
N ALA A 22 -2.96 -20.56 19.77
CA ALA A 22 -2.92 -20.23 21.19
C ALA A 22 -4.22 -19.52 21.59
N THR A 23 -4.49 -19.39 22.88
CA THR A 23 -5.60 -18.58 23.41
C THR A 23 -5.10 -17.33 24.11
N ALA A 24 -3.82 -17.31 24.50
CA ALA A 24 -3.21 -16.18 25.19
C ALA A 24 -1.73 -16.03 24.88
N VAL A 25 -1.24 -14.81 25.12
CA VAL A 25 0.18 -14.47 25.11
C VAL A 25 0.53 -13.61 26.32
N ALA A 26 1.77 -13.78 26.81
CA ALA A 26 2.36 -12.85 27.78
C ALA A 26 3.56 -12.15 27.12
N ILE A 27 3.67 -10.86 27.38
CA ILE A 27 4.64 -9.96 26.76
C ILE A 27 5.44 -9.27 27.86
N SER A 28 6.76 -9.23 27.70
CA SER A 28 7.65 -8.46 28.55
C SER A 28 8.77 -7.84 27.72
N GLN A 29 9.08 -6.58 27.99
CA GLN A 29 10.11 -5.81 27.28
C GLN A 29 9.93 -5.84 25.75
N GLY A 30 8.68 -5.74 25.30
CA GLY A 30 8.33 -5.71 23.90
C GLY A 30 8.44 -7.05 23.15
N ARG A 31 8.63 -8.17 23.86
CA ARG A 31 8.74 -9.51 23.27
C ARG A 31 7.78 -10.49 23.88
N PHE A 32 7.38 -11.51 23.11
CA PHE A 32 6.62 -12.62 23.64
C PHE A 32 7.49 -13.42 24.61
N VAL A 33 6.98 -13.65 25.83
CA VAL A 33 7.61 -14.49 26.86
C VAL A 33 6.82 -15.76 27.12
N ALA A 34 5.53 -15.80 26.74
CA ALA A 34 4.72 -17.00 26.65
C ALA A 34 3.72 -16.88 25.48
N VAL A 35 3.47 -18.01 24.82
CA VAL A 35 2.46 -18.18 23.76
C VAL A 35 1.81 -19.54 24.00
N GLY A 36 0.54 -19.57 24.41
CA GLY A 36 -0.12 -20.82 24.78
C GLY A 36 -1.55 -20.60 25.27
N THR A 37 -1.86 -21.22 26.39
CA THR A 37 -3.17 -21.15 27.04
C THR A 37 -3.30 -19.93 27.95
N ASP A 38 -4.54 -19.55 28.29
CA ASP A 38 -4.83 -18.50 29.24
C ASP A 38 -4.14 -18.73 30.60
N GLY A 39 -4.12 -20.00 31.07
CA GLY A 39 -3.48 -20.35 32.33
C GLY A 39 -1.96 -20.13 32.31
N GLU A 40 -1.30 -20.51 31.22
CA GLU A 40 0.15 -20.32 31.05
C GLU A 40 0.52 -18.84 31.02
N ALA A 41 -0.22 -18.03 30.29
CA ALA A 41 0.02 -16.58 30.23
C ALA A 41 -0.28 -15.90 31.58
N MET A 42 -1.40 -16.25 32.23
CA MET A 42 -1.79 -15.70 33.53
C MET A 42 -0.83 -16.06 34.66
N ALA A 43 -0.11 -17.18 34.56
CA ALA A 43 0.94 -17.54 35.52
C ALA A 43 2.09 -16.52 35.58
N LEU A 44 2.23 -15.68 34.56
CA LEU A 44 3.25 -14.61 34.49
C LEU A 44 2.71 -13.24 34.95
N ARG A 45 1.49 -13.19 35.47
CA ARG A 45 0.88 -11.95 35.95
C ARG A 45 1.56 -11.45 37.22
N GLY A 46 2.00 -10.20 37.22
CA GLY A 46 2.48 -9.45 38.37
C GLY A 46 1.55 -8.29 38.75
N SER A 47 1.90 -7.54 39.78
CA SER A 47 1.10 -6.39 40.25
C SER A 47 1.02 -5.23 39.24
N GLY A 48 2.00 -5.12 38.34
CA GLY A 48 2.04 -4.06 37.29
C GLY A 48 1.61 -4.56 35.91
N THR A 49 1.18 -5.82 35.80
CA THR A 49 0.80 -6.38 34.50
C THR A 49 -0.55 -5.84 34.03
N GLN A 50 -0.58 -5.23 32.84
CA GLN A 50 -1.83 -4.94 32.14
C GLN A 50 -2.42 -6.26 31.61
N VAL A 51 -3.72 -6.48 31.76
CA VAL A 51 -4.40 -7.68 31.30
C VAL A 51 -5.59 -7.27 30.44
N ILE A 52 -5.66 -7.78 29.21
CA ILE A 52 -6.72 -7.45 28.25
C ILE A 52 -7.42 -8.74 27.82
N ASP A 53 -8.74 -8.80 28.06
CA ASP A 53 -9.62 -9.85 27.55
C ASP A 53 -9.97 -9.55 26.09
N LEU A 54 -9.54 -10.43 25.17
CA LEU A 54 -9.78 -10.27 23.73
C LEU A 54 -11.17 -10.73 23.29
N LYS A 55 -12.01 -11.17 24.19
CA LYS A 55 -13.43 -11.49 23.95
C LYS A 55 -13.64 -12.47 22.78
N GLY A 56 -12.76 -13.44 22.63
CA GLY A 56 -12.81 -14.46 21.58
C GLY A 56 -12.42 -13.97 20.17
N ARG A 57 -11.82 -12.76 20.05
CA ARG A 57 -11.40 -12.21 18.75
C ARG A 57 -10.30 -13.04 18.10
N THR A 58 -10.33 -13.12 16.78
CA THR A 58 -9.23 -13.63 15.97
C THR A 58 -8.04 -12.70 16.09
N VAL A 59 -6.88 -13.26 16.40
CA VAL A 59 -5.61 -12.53 16.55
C VAL A 59 -4.58 -13.09 15.59
N ILE A 60 -3.89 -12.19 14.91
CA ILE A 60 -2.82 -12.51 13.97
C ILE A 60 -1.54 -11.78 14.37
N PRO A 61 -0.34 -12.22 13.90
CA PRO A 61 0.85 -11.37 13.94
C PRO A 61 0.55 -10.04 13.29
N GLY A 62 1.13 -8.97 13.78
CA GLY A 62 1.02 -7.67 13.13
C GLY A 62 1.46 -7.76 11.66
N LEU A 63 0.67 -7.17 10.77
CA LEU A 63 0.97 -7.17 9.34
C LEU A 63 2.25 -6.40 9.08
N ASN A 64 3.04 -6.88 8.11
CA ASN A 64 4.32 -6.35 7.70
C ASN A 64 4.34 -6.16 6.18
N ASP A 65 4.24 -4.92 5.74
CA ASP A 65 4.23 -4.57 4.32
C ASP A 65 5.67 -4.57 3.77
N SER A 66 5.97 -5.42 2.79
CA SER A 66 7.31 -5.53 2.20
C SER A 66 7.68 -4.37 1.28
N HIS A 67 6.72 -3.55 0.87
CA HIS A 67 6.92 -2.44 -0.04
C HIS A 67 5.84 -1.37 0.13
N LEU A 68 6.15 -0.33 0.89
CA LEU A 68 5.27 0.80 1.13
C LEU A 68 6.09 2.10 1.06
N HIS A 69 5.55 3.14 0.47
CA HIS A 69 6.15 4.48 0.50
C HIS A 69 5.61 5.28 1.71
N LEU A 70 5.90 4.78 2.91
CA LEU A 70 5.33 5.27 4.16
C LEU A 70 5.79 6.69 4.48
N ILE A 71 7.09 6.99 4.30
CA ILE A 71 7.67 8.30 4.64
C ILE A 71 7.01 9.37 3.78
N ARG A 72 7.03 9.20 2.44
CA ARG A 72 6.36 10.12 1.50
C ARG A 72 4.85 10.20 1.75
N GLY A 73 4.22 9.07 1.97
CA GLY A 73 2.79 8.99 2.25
C GLY A 73 2.43 9.76 3.52
N GLY A 74 3.20 9.58 4.59
CA GLY A 74 3.00 10.27 5.86
C GLY A 74 3.06 11.79 5.75
N LEU A 75 4.04 12.32 5.03
CA LEU A 75 4.19 13.77 4.82
C LEU A 75 2.95 14.43 4.18
N ASN A 76 2.19 13.69 3.39
CA ASN A 76 1.11 14.22 2.55
C ASN A 76 -0.29 13.69 2.95
N TYR A 77 -0.40 12.71 3.83
CA TYR A 77 -1.66 12.01 4.15
C TYR A 77 -2.81 12.97 4.48
N ASN A 78 -2.55 14.01 5.26
CA ASN A 78 -3.56 15.00 5.64
C ASN A 78 -3.93 15.98 4.51
N LEU A 79 -3.25 15.94 3.36
CA LEU A 79 -3.61 16.73 2.18
C LEU A 79 -4.47 15.95 1.18
N GLU A 80 -4.55 14.63 1.33
CA GLU A 80 -5.02 13.73 0.28
C GLU A 80 -6.45 13.26 0.57
N LEU A 81 -7.37 13.56 -0.35
CA LEU A 81 -8.68 12.92 -0.40
C LEU A 81 -8.52 11.57 -1.09
N ARG A 82 -9.06 10.50 -0.48
CA ARG A 82 -8.89 9.16 -0.99
C ARG A 82 -10.20 8.56 -1.45
N TRP A 83 -10.18 8.04 -2.68
CA TRP A 83 -11.31 7.32 -3.27
C TRP A 83 -11.16 5.79 -3.14
N GLU A 84 -10.18 5.34 -2.39
CA GLU A 84 -9.94 3.92 -2.14
C GLU A 84 -11.18 3.25 -1.51
N GLY A 85 -11.68 2.21 -2.16
CA GLY A 85 -12.88 1.49 -1.72
C GLY A 85 -14.22 2.20 -1.94
N VAL A 86 -14.24 3.44 -2.45
CA VAL A 86 -15.46 4.19 -2.74
C VAL A 86 -16.25 3.47 -3.86
N PRO A 87 -17.55 3.18 -3.65
CA PRO A 87 -18.29 2.26 -4.52
C PRO A 87 -18.85 2.88 -5.79
N SER A 88 -19.02 4.19 -5.82
CA SER A 88 -19.63 4.87 -6.96
C SER A 88 -18.91 6.18 -7.28
N LEU A 89 -18.92 6.54 -8.55
CA LEU A 89 -18.41 7.83 -9.00
C LEU A 89 -19.23 8.99 -8.42
N ALA A 90 -20.53 8.80 -8.23
CA ALA A 90 -21.40 9.79 -7.58
C ALA A 90 -20.94 10.08 -6.15
N ASP A 91 -20.60 9.06 -5.36
CA ASP A 91 -20.04 9.24 -4.02
C ASP A 91 -18.68 9.92 -4.06
N ALA A 92 -17.81 9.52 -4.98
CA ALA A 92 -16.48 10.11 -5.15
C ALA A 92 -16.57 11.62 -5.49
N LEU A 93 -17.47 12.01 -6.39
CA LEU A 93 -17.70 13.43 -6.76
C LEU A 93 -18.34 14.22 -5.62
N ARG A 94 -19.24 13.62 -4.83
CA ARG A 94 -19.78 14.26 -3.62
C ARG A 94 -18.68 14.53 -2.60
N MET A 95 -17.82 13.53 -2.32
CA MET A 95 -16.65 13.70 -1.44
C MET A 95 -15.72 14.81 -1.94
N LEU A 96 -15.49 14.88 -3.25
CA LEU A 96 -14.70 15.93 -3.88
C LEU A 96 -15.31 17.30 -3.63
N LYS A 97 -16.62 17.47 -3.89
CA LYS A 97 -17.35 18.71 -3.66
C LYS A 97 -17.27 19.15 -2.20
N ASP A 98 -17.61 18.25 -1.27
CA ASP A 98 -17.58 18.54 0.16
C ASP A 98 -16.18 18.98 0.62
N GLN A 99 -15.13 18.40 0.05
CA GLN A 99 -13.75 18.80 0.34
C GLN A 99 -13.39 20.12 -0.30
N ALA A 100 -13.80 20.38 -1.55
CA ALA A 100 -13.55 21.65 -2.22
C ALA A 100 -14.16 22.83 -1.47
N ASP A 101 -15.37 22.68 -0.95
CA ASP A 101 -16.08 23.69 -0.15
C ASP A 101 -15.36 24.02 1.18
N ARG A 102 -14.49 23.14 1.67
CA ARG A 102 -13.72 23.30 2.92
C ARG A 102 -12.26 23.71 2.69
N THR A 103 -11.75 23.53 1.49
CA THR A 103 -10.33 23.75 1.17
C THR A 103 -10.05 25.23 0.97
N PRO A 104 -9.24 25.90 1.82
CA PRO A 104 -8.97 27.31 1.71
C PRO A 104 -7.98 27.62 0.58
N THR A 105 -8.12 28.79 -0.05
CA THR A 105 -7.11 29.31 -0.97
C THR A 105 -5.78 29.55 -0.23
N PRO A 106 -4.63 29.18 -0.77
CA PRO A 106 -4.36 28.67 -2.13
C PRO A 106 -4.26 27.13 -2.22
N GLN A 107 -4.84 26.40 -1.29
CA GLN A 107 -4.76 24.94 -1.22
C GLN A 107 -5.50 24.26 -2.38
N TRP A 108 -5.11 23.01 -2.64
CA TRP A 108 -5.68 22.15 -3.68
C TRP A 108 -6.43 20.98 -3.05
N VAL A 109 -7.48 20.52 -3.70
CA VAL A 109 -7.99 19.16 -3.43
C VAL A 109 -7.18 18.18 -4.26
N ARG A 110 -6.57 17.21 -3.58
CA ARG A 110 -5.71 16.19 -4.20
C ARG A 110 -6.34 14.83 -3.97
N VAL A 111 -6.85 14.22 -5.02
CA VAL A 111 -7.28 12.83 -4.98
C VAL A 111 -6.07 11.98 -5.36
N VAL A 112 -5.58 11.21 -4.41
CA VAL A 112 -4.38 10.38 -4.54
C VAL A 112 -4.66 9.03 -3.88
N GLY A 113 -4.09 7.98 -4.41
CA GLY A 113 -4.19 6.63 -3.85
C GLY A 113 -4.69 5.60 -4.85
N GLY A 114 -4.75 4.36 -4.40
CA GLY A 114 -5.13 3.21 -5.19
C GLY A 114 -6.63 3.14 -5.42
N TRP A 115 -7.06 3.70 -6.50
CA TRP A 115 -8.41 3.57 -7.01
C TRP A 115 -8.37 3.44 -8.54
N ASN A 116 -9.39 2.81 -9.10
CA ASN A 116 -9.63 2.80 -10.53
C ASN A 116 -11.13 2.89 -10.83
N GLU A 117 -11.48 3.16 -12.07
CA GLU A 117 -12.86 3.28 -12.51
C GLU A 117 -13.66 1.99 -12.40
N PHE A 118 -13.00 0.83 -12.39
CA PHE A 118 -13.69 -0.46 -12.31
C PHE A 118 -14.26 -0.77 -10.93
N GLN A 119 -13.80 -0.06 -9.88
CA GLN A 119 -14.41 -0.18 -8.56
C GLN A 119 -15.75 0.54 -8.47
N PHE A 120 -15.98 1.57 -9.31
CA PHE A 120 -17.21 2.34 -9.32
C PHE A 120 -18.36 1.57 -9.96
N ALA A 121 -19.57 1.76 -9.48
CA ALA A 121 -20.77 1.21 -10.08
C ALA A 121 -20.92 1.63 -11.56
N GLU A 122 -20.51 2.84 -11.89
CA GLU A 122 -20.54 3.43 -13.23
C GLU A 122 -19.47 2.88 -14.18
N LYS A 123 -18.45 2.20 -13.66
CA LYS A 123 -17.33 1.60 -14.43
C LYS A 123 -16.68 2.57 -15.41
N ARG A 124 -16.51 3.82 -15.03
CA ARG A 124 -15.89 4.87 -15.85
C ARG A 124 -15.14 5.90 -15.01
N MET A 125 -14.22 6.57 -15.66
CA MET A 125 -13.55 7.76 -15.11
C MET A 125 -14.53 8.93 -14.95
N PRO A 126 -14.28 9.88 -14.01
CA PRO A 126 -14.96 11.16 -14.02
C PRO A 126 -14.63 11.95 -15.29
N THR A 127 -15.57 12.73 -15.77
CA THR A 127 -15.32 13.70 -16.83
C THR A 127 -14.73 14.98 -16.25
N LEU A 128 -14.01 15.74 -17.07
CA LEU A 128 -13.48 17.03 -16.65
C LEU A 128 -14.58 18.04 -16.29
N GLU A 129 -15.74 17.93 -16.94
CA GLU A 129 -16.88 18.78 -16.63
C GLU A 129 -17.48 18.42 -15.25
N GLU A 130 -17.58 17.14 -14.89
CA GLU A 130 -17.99 16.72 -13.54
C GLU A 130 -17.05 17.25 -12.45
N LEU A 131 -15.72 17.24 -12.70
CA LEU A 131 -14.76 17.86 -11.79
C LEU A 131 -14.94 19.38 -11.67
N ASN A 132 -15.21 20.06 -12.80
CA ASN A 132 -15.47 21.49 -12.81
C ASN A 132 -16.77 21.87 -12.08
N GLN A 133 -17.80 21.03 -12.18
CA GLN A 133 -19.07 21.23 -11.47
C GLN A 133 -18.90 20.99 -9.96
N ALA A 134 -18.15 19.96 -9.57
CA ALA A 134 -17.89 19.66 -8.18
C ALA A 134 -17.02 20.72 -7.49
N ALA A 135 -16.06 21.32 -8.21
CA ALA A 135 -15.10 22.29 -7.68
C ALA A 135 -14.79 23.37 -8.74
N PRO A 136 -15.67 24.38 -8.95
CA PRO A 136 -15.47 25.37 -9.99
C PRO A 136 -14.27 26.29 -9.75
N ASP A 137 -13.97 26.64 -8.50
CA ASP A 137 -12.99 27.64 -8.12
C ASP A 137 -11.76 27.07 -7.40
N THR A 138 -11.92 25.96 -6.70
CA THR A 138 -10.84 25.28 -5.96
C THR A 138 -10.04 24.40 -6.93
N PRO A 139 -8.69 24.54 -6.99
CA PRO A 139 -7.86 23.66 -7.81
C PRO A 139 -7.99 22.19 -7.40
N VAL A 140 -8.25 21.31 -8.37
CA VAL A 140 -8.39 19.86 -8.17
C VAL A 140 -7.36 19.13 -9.02
N PHE A 141 -6.67 18.17 -8.40
CA PHE A 141 -5.78 17.23 -9.03
C PHE A 141 -6.24 15.81 -8.66
N VAL A 142 -6.65 15.02 -9.65
CA VAL A 142 -7.06 13.63 -9.47
C VAL A 142 -6.02 12.74 -10.13
N LEU A 143 -5.23 12.03 -9.32
CA LEU A 143 -4.28 11.04 -9.81
C LEU A 143 -4.98 9.72 -10.07
N HIS A 144 -4.76 9.14 -11.24
CA HIS A 144 -5.18 7.80 -11.58
C HIS A 144 -3.94 6.93 -11.76
N LEU A 145 -3.66 6.08 -10.77
CA LEU A 145 -2.50 5.19 -10.76
C LEU A 145 -1.20 5.96 -11.17
N TYR A 146 -0.42 5.43 -12.10
CA TYR A 146 0.77 6.11 -12.66
C TYR A 146 0.58 6.62 -14.08
N ASP A 147 -0.57 6.39 -14.71
CA ASP A 147 -0.75 6.62 -16.14
C ASP A 147 -1.26 8.03 -16.45
N ARG A 148 -2.13 8.58 -15.63
CA ARG A 148 -2.74 9.89 -15.92
C ARG A 148 -3.14 10.67 -14.67
N ALA A 149 -3.43 11.98 -14.89
CA ALA A 149 -4.08 12.83 -13.91
C ALA A 149 -5.12 13.72 -14.59
N LEU A 150 -6.15 14.06 -13.83
CA LEU A 150 -7.21 14.96 -14.26
C LEU A 150 -7.13 16.26 -13.44
N LEU A 151 -7.08 17.40 -14.14
CA LEU A 151 -7.09 18.73 -13.56
C LEU A 151 -8.36 19.46 -13.96
N ASN A 152 -9.04 20.07 -12.99
CA ASN A 152 -10.12 20.99 -13.32
C ASN A 152 -9.57 22.32 -13.88
N ARG A 153 -10.45 23.19 -14.37
CA ARG A 153 -10.06 24.49 -14.95
C ARG A 153 -9.29 25.36 -13.95
N ALA A 154 -9.64 25.32 -12.67
CA ALA A 154 -8.94 26.06 -11.63
C ALA A 154 -7.48 25.59 -11.47
N ALA A 155 -7.26 24.27 -11.45
CA ALA A 155 -5.91 23.69 -11.38
C ALA A 155 -5.07 24.01 -12.63
N LEU A 156 -5.66 23.95 -13.83
CA LEU A 156 -4.97 24.32 -15.07
C LEU A 156 -4.47 25.78 -15.02
N ARG A 157 -5.31 26.70 -14.53
CA ARG A 157 -4.91 28.12 -14.37
C ARG A 157 -3.73 28.27 -13.40
N VAL A 158 -3.81 27.65 -12.23
CA VAL A 158 -2.76 27.77 -11.20
C VAL A 158 -1.48 27.04 -11.63
N ALA A 159 -1.59 25.92 -12.32
CA ALA A 159 -0.44 25.19 -12.87
C ALA A 159 0.25 25.96 -14.01
N GLY A 160 -0.44 26.95 -14.62
CA GLY A 160 0.08 27.74 -15.74
C GLY A 160 0.08 26.96 -17.05
N TYR A 161 -0.78 25.98 -17.21
CA TYR A 161 -0.88 25.21 -18.45
C TYR A 161 -1.81 25.92 -19.45
N THR A 162 -1.24 26.29 -20.59
CA THR A 162 -1.90 27.01 -21.68
C THR A 162 -1.72 26.25 -23.01
N LYS A 163 -2.34 26.74 -24.06
CA LYS A 163 -2.12 26.21 -25.41
C LYS A 163 -0.66 26.28 -25.88
N ASP A 164 0.10 27.26 -25.35
CA ASP A 164 1.50 27.49 -25.71
C ASP A 164 2.49 26.75 -24.80
N THR A 165 2.00 26.08 -23.74
CA THR A 165 2.85 25.26 -22.84
C THR A 165 3.31 24.00 -23.57
N PRO A 166 4.62 23.78 -23.77
CA PRO A 166 5.09 22.56 -24.44
C PRO A 166 4.82 21.31 -23.58
N ASN A 167 4.69 20.17 -24.23
CA ASN A 167 4.71 18.91 -23.51
C ASN A 167 6.09 18.73 -22.85
N PRO A 168 6.16 18.42 -21.55
CA PRO A 168 7.43 18.14 -20.91
C PRO A 168 7.99 16.79 -21.39
N PRO A 169 9.30 16.55 -21.27
CA PRO A 169 9.87 15.24 -21.53
C PRO A 169 9.19 14.16 -20.66
N GLY A 170 8.74 13.09 -21.28
CA GLY A 170 8.06 12.01 -20.57
C GLY A 170 6.62 12.30 -20.16
N GLY A 171 5.94 13.23 -20.81
CA GLY A 171 4.54 13.53 -20.51
C GLY A 171 3.82 14.27 -21.63
N GLU A 172 2.50 14.16 -21.60
CA GLU A 172 1.61 14.81 -22.54
C GLU A 172 0.55 15.65 -21.80
N ILE A 173 0.40 16.89 -22.21
CA ILE A 173 -0.75 17.73 -21.87
C ILE A 173 -1.77 17.53 -22.98
N VAL A 174 -2.83 16.78 -22.71
CA VAL A 174 -3.87 16.50 -23.72
C VAL A 174 -4.61 17.79 -24.09
N ARG A 175 -4.79 18.02 -25.39
CA ARG A 175 -5.40 19.22 -25.95
C ARG A 175 -6.63 18.91 -26.79
N ASP A 176 -7.57 19.85 -26.80
CA ASP A 176 -8.72 19.85 -27.71
C ASP A 176 -8.31 20.22 -29.16
N SER A 177 -9.28 20.20 -30.06
CA SER A 177 -9.08 20.58 -31.47
C SER A 177 -8.60 22.03 -31.69
N ASN A 178 -8.74 22.90 -30.69
CA ASN A 178 -8.29 24.28 -30.71
C ASN A 178 -6.92 24.47 -30.05
N GLY A 179 -6.31 23.41 -29.60
CA GLY A 179 -5.01 23.39 -28.91
C GLY A 179 -5.07 23.75 -27.42
N ASN A 180 -6.24 23.89 -26.82
CA ASN A 180 -6.35 24.20 -25.40
C ASN A 180 -6.19 22.94 -24.56
N PRO A 181 -5.50 23.02 -23.39
CA PRO A 181 -5.43 21.91 -22.45
C PRO A 181 -6.83 21.46 -22.00
N THR A 182 -7.09 20.15 -22.09
CA THR A 182 -8.37 19.56 -21.65
C THR A 182 -8.45 19.37 -20.15
N GLY A 183 -7.30 19.37 -19.45
CA GLY A 183 -7.16 19.02 -18.05
C GLY A 183 -6.60 17.62 -17.85
N MET A 184 -6.52 16.80 -18.88
CA MET A 184 -5.88 15.50 -18.77
C MET A 184 -4.38 15.60 -19.00
N LEU A 185 -3.60 14.99 -18.11
CA LEU A 185 -2.16 14.76 -18.25
C LEU A 185 -1.93 13.26 -18.41
N VAL A 186 -1.05 12.88 -19.32
CA VAL A 186 -0.69 11.48 -19.57
C VAL A 186 0.81 11.30 -19.34
N ALA A 187 1.18 10.29 -18.56
CA ALA A 187 2.56 9.88 -18.31
C ALA A 187 3.06 9.01 -19.46
N ARG A 188 4.20 9.36 -20.07
CA ARG A 188 4.88 8.57 -21.12
C ARG A 188 6.35 8.97 -21.21
N PRO A 189 7.31 8.12 -20.89
CA PRO A 189 7.23 6.75 -20.35
C PRO A 189 7.24 6.71 -18.81
N ASN A 190 7.15 7.83 -18.12
CA ASN A 190 7.20 7.88 -16.65
C ASN A 190 6.25 8.92 -16.08
N ALA A 191 6.01 8.85 -14.78
CA ALA A 191 5.06 9.71 -14.08
C ALA A 191 5.58 11.13 -13.75
N MET A 192 6.67 11.59 -14.35
CA MET A 192 7.30 12.89 -14.04
C MET A 192 6.32 14.06 -14.17
N ILE A 193 5.54 14.11 -15.27
CA ILE A 193 4.55 15.18 -15.50
C ILE A 193 3.51 15.22 -14.37
N LEU A 194 3.08 14.06 -13.87
CA LEU A 194 2.05 13.97 -12.84
C LEU A 194 2.58 14.51 -11.52
N TYR A 195 3.76 14.06 -11.12
CA TYR A 195 4.37 14.47 -9.85
C TYR A 195 4.88 15.92 -9.84
N SER A 196 5.46 16.39 -10.95
CA SER A 196 5.88 17.79 -11.06
C SER A 196 4.68 18.73 -11.05
N THR A 197 3.54 18.32 -11.57
CA THR A 197 2.29 19.08 -11.48
C THR A 197 1.73 19.07 -10.06
N LEU A 198 1.67 17.90 -9.42
CA LEU A 198 1.22 17.77 -8.03
C LEU A 198 2.09 18.62 -7.08
N ALA A 199 3.39 18.68 -7.33
CA ALA A 199 4.33 19.47 -6.54
C ALA A 199 4.16 21.01 -6.67
N LYS A 200 3.37 21.49 -7.63
CA LYS A 200 2.99 22.93 -7.73
C LYS A 200 2.00 23.35 -6.65
N GLY A 201 1.27 22.40 -6.07
CA GLY A 201 0.36 22.68 -4.96
C GLY A 201 1.13 22.95 -3.65
N PRO A 202 0.55 23.77 -2.74
CA PRO A 202 1.19 24.09 -1.46
C PRO A 202 1.49 22.86 -0.61
N LYS A 203 2.66 22.85 0.02
CA LYS A 203 3.06 21.81 1.00
C LYS A 203 2.54 22.15 2.39
N LEU A 204 2.41 21.13 3.25
CA LEU A 204 2.16 21.34 4.67
C LEU A 204 3.40 21.92 5.36
N PRO A 205 3.24 22.83 6.34
CA PRO A 205 4.30 23.20 7.28
C PRO A 205 4.82 21.96 8.04
N LEU A 206 6.06 22.00 8.50
CA LEU A 206 6.71 20.88 9.17
C LEU A 206 5.88 20.28 10.32
N GLU A 207 5.31 21.14 11.18
CA GLU A 207 4.43 20.71 12.27
C GLU A 207 3.23 19.89 11.77
N TYR A 208 2.63 20.30 10.65
CA TYR A 208 1.50 19.59 10.06
C TYR A 208 1.94 18.32 9.33
N GLN A 209 3.16 18.26 8.82
CA GLN A 209 3.74 17.03 8.27
C GLN A 209 3.97 15.98 9.38
N VAL A 210 4.43 16.40 10.56
CA VAL A 210 4.53 15.54 11.75
C VAL A 210 3.15 15.00 12.12
N ASN A 211 2.15 15.87 12.21
CA ASN A 211 0.77 15.46 12.47
C ASN A 211 0.23 14.51 11.40
N SER A 212 0.45 14.82 10.14
CA SER A 212 0.05 14.00 8.99
C SER A 212 0.64 12.58 9.06
N THR A 213 1.94 12.46 9.37
CA THR A 213 2.61 11.16 9.53
C THR A 213 2.02 10.36 10.71
N ARG A 214 1.70 11.02 11.82
CA ARG A 214 1.03 10.38 12.97
C ARG A 214 -0.36 9.88 12.61
N GLN A 215 -1.14 10.66 11.86
CA GLN A 215 -2.47 10.24 11.37
C GLN A 215 -2.35 9.04 10.44
N PHE A 216 -1.38 9.04 9.54
CA PHE A 216 -1.16 7.92 8.63
C PHE A 216 -0.75 6.64 9.38
N MET A 217 0.20 6.71 10.30
CA MET A 217 0.57 5.54 11.12
C MET A 217 -0.62 5.02 11.93
N ARG A 218 -1.47 5.91 12.49
CA ARG A 218 -2.68 5.50 13.18
C ARG A 218 -3.64 4.75 12.25
N GLU A 219 -3.81 5.21 11.01
CA GLU A 219 -4.62 4.53 10.01
C GLU A 219 -4.04 3.14 9.65
N LEU A 220 -2.73 3.05 9.48
CA LEU A 220 -2.06 1.76 9.26
C LEU A 220 -2.28 0.81 10.44
N ASN A 221 -2.18 1.30 11.68
CA ASN A 221 -2.48 0.51 12.88
C ASN A 221 -3.95 0.07 12.95
N ARG A 222 -4.91 0.92 12.50
CA ARG A 222 -6.32 0.54 12.36
C ARG A 222 -6.51 -0.64 11.41
N LEU A 223 -5.65 -0.78 10.41
CA LEU A 223 -5.65 -1.88 9.47
C LEU A 223 -4.84 -3.10 9.96
N GLY A 224 -4.25 -3.04 11.16
CA GLY A 224 -3.45 -4.12 11.74
C GLY A 224 -1.99 -4.16 11.28
N LEU A 225 -1.54 -3.12 10.55
CA LEU A 225 -0.15 -3.00 10.14
C LEU A 225 0.71 -2.54 11.31
N THR A 226 1.79 -3.25 11.57
CA THR A 226 2.75 -2.96 12.65
C THR A 226 4.17 -2.72 12.13
N SER A 227 4.43 -3.13 10.91
CA SER A 227 5.74 -3.01 10.25
C SER A 227 5.57 -2.68 8.78
N ALA A 228 6.49 -1.89 8.24
CA ALA A 228 6.58 -1.64 6.81
C ALA A 228 8.04 -1.47 6.38
N ILE A 229 8.33 -1.84 5.13
CA ILE A 229 9.59 -1.52 4.48
C ILE A 229 9.32 -0.35 3.53
N ASP A 230 9.89 0.82 3.85
CA ASP A 230 9.84 1.97 2.96
C ASP A 230 10.81 1.75 1.80
N ALA A 231 10.25 1.62 0.61
CA ALA A 231 11.02 1.31 -0.59
C ALA A 231 11.87 2.49 -1.09
N GLY A 232 11.73 3.66 -0.49
CA GLY A 232 12.31 4.88 -1.01
C GLY A 232 11.56 5.35 -2.25
N GLY A 233 12.28 5.79 -3.26
CA GLY A 233 11.71 6.04 -4.57
C GLY A 233 11.44 7.49 -4.93
N GLY A 234 10.99 7.69 -6.15
CA GLY A 234 10.96 8.96 -6.83
C GLY A 234 10.30 10.12 -6.10
N PHE A 235 10.90 11.31 -6.26
CA PHE A 235 10.46 12.58 -5.67
C PHE A 235 10.52 12.67 -4.14
N GLN A 236 11.27 11.78 -3.50
CA GLN A 236 11.62 11.83 -2.08
C GLN A 236 13.11 12.14 -1.95
N ASN A 237 13.45 13.13 -1.13
CA ASN A 237 14.83 13.56 -0.91
C ASN A 237 15.34 13.02 0.43
N TYR A 238 16.48 12.33 0.41
CA TYR A 238 17.23 12.02 1.60
C TYR A 238 18.38 13.06 1.79
N PRO A 239 18.55 13.64 2.99
CA PRO A 239 17.83 13.37 4.25
C PRO A 239 16.59 14.26 4.47
N ASN A 240 16.28 15.23 3.62
CA ASN A 240 15.33 16.31 3.91
C ASN A 240 13.92 15.82 4.23
N ASP A 241 13.38 14.89 3.43
CA ASP A 241 12.04 14.35 3.63
C ASP A 241 11.97 13.31 4.77
N TYR A 242 13.13 12.90 5.30
CA TYR A 242 13.24 11.97 6.43
C TYR A 242 13.23 12.66 7.79
N ALA A 243 13.43 13.98 7.86
CA ALA A 243 13.49 14.74 9.11
C ALA A 243 12.26 14.52 10.01
N VAL A 244 11.06 14.39 9.43
CA VAL A 244 9.83 14.13 10.17
C VAL A 244 9.85 12.75 10.83
N ILE A 245 10.22 11.71 10.09
CA ILE A 245 10.22 10.34 10.64
C ILE A 245 11.35 10.15 11.67
N GLU A 246 12.50 10.79 11.46
CA GLU A 246 13.61 10.79 12.40
C GLU A 246 13.24 11.53 13.70
N GLN A 247 12.50 12.65 13.60
CA GLN A 247 11.99 13.37 14.78
C GLN A 247 11.03 12.48 15.56
N LEU A 248 10.07 11.82 14.88
CA LEU A 248 9.12 10.91 15.53
C LEU A 248 9.81 9.70 16.17
N ALA A 249 10.87 9.19 15.55
CA ALA A 249 11.69 8.12 16.13
C ALA A 249 12.40 8.58 17.39
N LYS A 250 13.05 9.74 17.34
CA LYS A 250 13.75 10.35 18.50
C LYS A 250 12.80 10.61 19.67
N ASP A 251 11.57 10.99 19.38
CA ASP A 251 10.55 11.28 20.39
C ASP A 251 9.79 10.02 20.85
N GLU A 252 10.19 8.82 20.40
CA GLU A 252 9.55 7.53 20.69
C GLU A 252 8.06 7.49 20.29
N GLN A 253 7.69 8.18 19.21
CA GLN A 253 6.31 8.32 18.75
C GLN A 253 5.96 7.46 17.53
N LEU A 254 6.87 6.59 17.08
CA LEU A 254 6.57 5.65 16.04
C LEU A 254 5.66 4.54 16.55
N THR A 255 4.57 4.31 15.83
CA THR A 255 3.60 3.24 16.10
C THR A 255 3.63 2.14 15.04
N VAL A 256 4.48 2.30 14.04
CA VAL A 256 4.80 1.33 13.00
C VAL A 256 6.33 1.21 12.95
N ARG A 257 6.84 -0.02 12.83
CA ARG A 257 8.27 -0.24 12.61
C ARG A 257 8.60 0.00 11.15
N ILE A 258 9.64 0.74 10.88
CA ILE A 258 10.02 1.18 9.53
C ILE A 258 11.45 0.76 9.24
N ALA A 259 11.63 -0.07 8.21
CA ALA A 259 12.92 -0.32 7.59
C ALA A 259 12.96 0.45 6.27
N TYR A 260 13.88 1.41 6.11
CA TYR A 260 13.91 2.25 4.92
C TYR A 260 15.12 1.97 4.03
N ASN A 261 14.89 2.08 2.72
CA ASN A 261 15.93 1.93 1.71
C ASN A 261 16.36 3.30 1.16
N LEU A 262 17.62 3.44 0.79
CA LEU A 262 18.17 4.61 0.10
C LEU A 262 18.29 4.33 -1.40
N PHE A 263 17.96 5.30 -2.21
CA PHE A 263 17.83 5.17 -3.67
C PHE A 263 18.59 6.29 -4.36
N THR A 264 18.82 6.13 -5.68
CA THR A 264 19.47 7.18 -6.46
C THR A 264 18.62 8.43 -6.55
N GLN A 265 19.28 9.59 -6.43
CA GLN A 265 18.63 10.91 -6.41
C GLN A 265 18.83 11.68 -7.72
N LYS A 266 19.93 11.41 -8.42
CA LYS A 266 20.36 12.20 -9.57
C LYS A 266 20.66 11.32 -10.78
N PRO A 267 19.98 11.55 -11.90
CA PRO A 267 20.28 10.85 -13.14
C PRO A 267 21.74 11.04 -13.55
N LYS A 268 22.40 9.94 -13.94
CA LYS A 268 23.82 9.86 -14.35
C LYS A 268 24.84 10.07 -13.21
N GLU A 269 24.38 10.21 -11.97
CA GLU A 269 25.23 10.27 -10.78
C GLU A 269 24.96 9.10 -9.80
N GLU A 270 24.28 8.05 -10.25
CA GLU A 270 23.76 6.96 -9.41
C GLU A 270 24.87 6.28 -8.59
N LEU A 271 25.99 5.93 -9.21
CA LEU A 271 27.14 5.36 -8.50
C LEU A 271 27.71 6.32 -7.46
N SER A 272 27.72 7.62 -7.74
CA SER A 272 28.15 8.65 -6.79
C SER A 272 27.21 8.73 -5.59
N ASP A 273 25.90 8.68 -5.82
CA ASP A 273 24.90 8.64 -4.75
C ASP A 273 25.14 7.46 -3.82
N PHE A 274 25.28 6.23 -4.37
CA PHE A 274 25.52 5.04 -3.52
C PHE A 274 26.87 5.04 -2.83
N LYS A 275 27.93 5.56 -3.45
CA LYS A 275 29.22 5.76 -2.76
C LYS A 275 29.09 6.76 -1.60
N HIS A 276 28.28 7.80 -1.79
CA HIS A 276 27.99 8.74 -0.71
C HIS A 276 27.22 8.07 0.42
N TRP A 277 26.15 7.33 0.12
CA TRP A 277 25.34 6.64 1.13
C TRP A 277 26.15 5.60 1.91
N THR A 278 26.90 4.74 1.23
CA THR A 278 27.72 3.71 1.88
C THR A 278 28.86 4.28 2.72
N GLY A 279 29.28 5.52 2.43
CA GLY A 279 30.29 6.25 3.22
C GLY A 279 29.72 7.05 4.38
N SER A 280 28.43 7.38 4.37
CA SER A 280 27.80 8.28 5.35
C SER A 280 26.76 7.63 6.24
N VAL A 281 26.15 6.51 5.82
CA VAL A 281 25.13 5.78 6.56
C VAL A 281 25.63 4.38 6.88
N THR A 282 25.56 3.99 8.15
CA THR A 282 25.87 2.62 8.55
C THR A 282 24.69 1.69 8.23
N LEU A 283 24.98 0.56 7.58
CA LEU A 283 23.95 -0.46 7.32
C LEU A 283 23.30 -0.89 8.64
N HIS A 284 21.95 -0.95 8.64
CA HIS A 284 21.12 -1.24 9.82
C HIS A 284 21.24 -0.21 10.96
N GLN A 285 21.77 0.98 10.70
CA GLN A 285 21.73 2.09 11.64
C GLN A 285 20.29 2.37 12.08
N GLY A 286 20.09 2.58 13.39
CA GLY A 286 18.78 2.79 14.01
C GLY A 286 18.46 1.74 15.07
N ASP A 287 17.20 1.48 15.27
CA ASP A 287 16.68 0.54 16.26
C ASP A 287 15.57 -0.37 15.72
N ASP A 288 14.76 -0.96 16.60
CA ASP A 288 13.64 -1.82 16.20
C ASP A 288 12.45 -1.03 15.65
N TYR A 289 12.43 0.31 15.70
CA TYR A 289 11.35 1.15 15.19
C TYR A 289 11.71 1.91 13.90
N LEU A 290 12.94 2.39 13.78
CA LEU A 290 13.41 3.03 12.55
C LEU A 290 14.83 2.59 12.25
N ARG A 291 15.05 1.95 11.09
CA ARG A 291 16.36 1.47 10.70
C ARG A 291 16.60 1.55 9.19
N HIS A 292 17.86 1.77 8.84
CA HIS A 292 18.33 1.68 7.46
C HIS A 292 18.36 0.20 7.00
N ASN A 293 17.89 -0.07 5.77
CA ASN A 293 17.72 -1.44 5.25
C ASN A 293 18.61 -1.76 4.02
N GLY A 294 19.23 -0.79 3.39
CA GLY A 294 20.04 -0.99 2.19
C GLY A 294 19.66 -0.06 1.05
N ALA A 295 19.90 -0.48 -0.19
CA ALA A 295 19.74 0.31 -1.41
C ALA A 295 18.48 -0.05 -2.20
N GLY A 296 17.93 0.93 -2.95
CA GLY A 296 16.81 0.76 -3.90
C GLY A 296 15.50 1.32 -3.36
N GLU A 297 14.39 1.18 -4.09
CA GLU A 297 14.14 0.31 -5.27
C GLU A 297 14.78 0.82 -6.58
N MET A 298 15.09 2.08 -6.70
CA MET A 298 15.74 2.65 -7.88
C MET A 298 17.26 2.65 -7.69
N LEU A 299 17.97 1.78 -8.43
CA LEU A 299 19.43 1.73 -8.45
C LEU A 299 20.02 2.58 -9.58
N VAL A 300 19.41 2.54 -10.76
CA VAL A 300 19.73 3.41 -11.89
C VAL A 300 18.44 3.82 -12.61
N PHE A 301 18.38 5.05 -13.10
CA PHE A 301 17.17 5.54 -13.78
C PHE A 301 16.89 4.81 -15.09
N SER A 302 17.93 4.29 -15.76
CA SER A 302 17.80 3.52 -16.99
C SER A 302 17.21 2.11 -16.81
N ALA A 303 17.08 1.62 -15.58
CA ALA A 303 16.44 0.34 -15.28
C ALA A 303 14.94 0.46 -14.94
N ALA A 304 14.37 1.65 -15.03
CA ALA A 304 12.97 1.88 -14.72
C ALA A 304 12.06 1.27 -15.80
N ASP A 305 11.37 0.20 -15.47
CA ASP A 305 10.39 -0.48 -16.33
C ASP A 305 8.97 -0.35 -15.75
N PHE A 306 8.58 0.87 -15.45
CA PHE A 306 7.30 1.15 -14.80
C PHE A 306 6.13 0.44 -15.46
N GLU A 307 5.28 -0.13 -14.65
CA GLU A 307 4.07 -0.79 -15.09
C GLU A 307 3.04 0.21 -15.59
N ASP A 308 2.77 0.09 -16.85
CA ASP A 308 1.61 0.67 -17.51
C ASP A 308 1.06 -0.36 -18.49
N PHE A 309 0.04 -1.10 -18.04
CA PHE A 309 -0.55 -2.15 -18.87
C PHE A 309 -1.44 -1.59 -19.99
N LEU A 310 -1.62 -0.27 -20.07
CA LEU A 310 -2.25 0.41 -21.21
C LEU A 310 -1.27 0.64 -22.38
N GLU A 311 0.01 0.74 -22.08
CA GLU A 311 1.07 1.00 -23.07
C GLU A 311 1.88 -0.27 -23.42
N PRO A 312 2.60 -0.28 -24.53
CA PRO A 312 3.58 -1.35 -24.81
C PRO A 312 4.63 -1.44 -23.70
N ARG A 313 5.13 -2.65 -23.44
CA ARG A 313 6.23 -2.86 -22.49
C ARG A 313 7.41 -1.96 -22.85
N PRO A 314 8.04 -1.30 -21.86
CA PRO A 314 9.16 -0.42 -22.14
C PRO A 314 10.37 -1.23 -22.64
N ASP A 315 11.03 -0.71 -23.65
CA ASP A 315 12.34 -1.20 -24.05
C ASP A 315 13.41 -0.41 -23.29
N LEU A 316 14.04 -1.03 -22.31
CA LEU A 316 15.06 -0.35 -21.51
C LEU A 316 16.25 0.08 -22.38
N PRO A 317 16.84 1.25 -22.12
CA PRO A 317 17.98 1.75 -22.89
C PRO A 317 19.11 0.73 -23.00
N LEU A 318 19.85 0.73 -24.11
CA LEU A 318 21.01 -0.14 -24.32
C LEU A 318 22.17 0.14 -23.34
N THR A 319 22.12 1.28 -22.65
CA THR A 319 23.11 1.67 -21.63
C THR A 319 22.78 1.11 -20.25
N MET A 320 21.59 0.49 -20.06
CA MET A 320 21.12 0.07 -18.73
C MET A 320 22.12 -0.84 -18.04
N GLU A 321 22.61 -1.87 -18.69
CA GLU A 321 23.56 -2.82 -18.11
C GLU A 321 24.88 -2.14 -17.74
N GLN A 322 25.36 -1.18 -18.55
CA GLN A 322 26.59 -0.43 -18.30
C GLN A 322 26.46 0.51 -17.11
N GLU A 323 25.27 1.03 -16.85
CA GLU A 323 24.98 1.91 -15.73
C GLU A 323 24.69 1.11 -14.44
N LEU A 324 23.98 -0.03 -14.55
CA LEU A 324 23.60 -0.87 -13.41
C LEU A 324 24.78 -1.66 -12.82
N GLU A 325 25.65 -2.22 -13.67
CA GLU A 325 26.76 -3.08 -13.22
C GLU A 325 27.68 -2.41 -12.19
N PRO A 326 28.17 -1.18 -12.39
CA PRO A 326 29.03 -0.52 -11.40
C PRO A 326 28.34 -0.27 -10.05
N VAL A 327 27.04 0.01 -10.06
CA VAL A 327 26.23 0.22 -8.84
C VAL A 327 26.10 -1.10 -8.08
N VAL A 328 25.66 -2.18 -8.76
CA VAL A 328 25.49 -3.50 -8.13
C VAL A 328 26.86 -4.00 -7.61
N ARG A 329 27.92 -3.85 -8.37
CA ARG A 329 29.29 -4.22 -7.96
C ARG A 329 29.67 -3.51 -6.66
N HIS A 330 29.49 -2.20 -6.60
CA HIS A 330 29.75 -1.40 -5.41
C HIS A 330 28.92 -1.87 -4.20
N LEU A 331 27.62 -2.10 -4.36
CA LEU A 331 26.75 -2.55 -3.27
C LEU A 331 27.15 -3.95 -2.76
N VAL A 332 27.53 -4.86 -3.66
CA VAL A 332 28.04 -6.19 -3.29
C VAL A 332 29.36 -6.10 -2.53
N GLU A 333 30.30 -5.27 -2.98
CA GLU A 333 31.58 -5.01 -2.30
C GLU A 333 31.37 -4.44 -0.89
N GLN A 334 30.38 -3.53 -0.72
CA GLN A 334 30.03 -2.93 0.57
C GLN A 334 29.11 -3.81 1.41
N ARG A 335 28.69 -4.98 0.91
CA ARG A 335 27.72 -5.89 1.56
C ARG A 335 26.40 -5.22 1.90
N TRP A 336 25.95 -4.27 1.10
CA TRP A 336 24.66 -3.61 1.24
C TRP A 336 23.57 -4.41 0.55
N PRO A 337 22.51 -4.83 1.26
CA PRO A 337 21.31 -5.37 0.64
C PRO A 337 20.74 -4.40 -0.38
N PHE A 338 20.17 -4.92 -1.46
CA PHE A 338 19.60 -4.06 -2.49
C PHE A 338 18.33 -4.64 -3.08
N ARG A 339 17.48 -3.76 -3.52
CA ARG A 339 16.25 -4.06 -4.21
C ARG A 339 16.14 -3.28 -5.51
N LEU A 340 15.39 -3.80 -6.46
CA LEU A 340 15.23 -3.18 -7.77
C LEU A 340 13.82 -3.37 -8.27
N HIS A 341 13.18 -2.27 -8.65
CA HIS A 341 11.92 -2.26 -9.37
C HIS A 341 12.04 -3.03 -10.67
N ALA A 342 11.19 -4.03 -10.91
CA ALA A 342 11.20 -4.85 -12.11
C ALA A 342 9.84 -5.50 -12.35
N THR A 343 9.13 -5.06 -13.38
CA THR A 343 7.78 -5.51 -13.73
C THR A 343 7.79 -6.63 -14.77
N TYR A 344 8.59 -6.45 -15.82
CA TYR A 344 8.53 -7.27 -17.02
C TYR A 344 9.68 -8.26 -17.11
N ASP A 345 9.39 -9.47 -17.61
CA ASP A 345 10.36 -10.57 -17.72
C ASP A 345 11.58 -10.20 -18.58
N GLU A 346 11.37 -9.38 -19.61
CA GLU A 346 12.44 -8.89 -20.48
C GLU A 346 13.44 -8.02 -19.72
N SER A 347 12.93 -7.09 -18.90
CA SER A 347 13.74 -6.24 -18.02
C SER A 347 14.47 -7.07 -16.97
N ILE A 348 13.74 -7.99 -16.33
CA ILE A 348 14.28 -8.91 -15.30
C ILE A 348 15.41 -9.76 -15.91
N SER A 349 15.25 -10.27 -17.13
CA SER A 349 16.30 -11.05 -17.81
C SER A 349 17.60 -10.26 -17.95
N ARG A 350 17.53 -9.02 -18.41
CA ARG A 350 18.68 -8.13 -18.60
C ARG A 350 19.34 -7.76 -17.26
N MET A 351 18.55 -7.48 -16.24
CA MET A 351 19.05 -7.20 -14.88
C MET A 351 19.77 -8.42 -14.29
N LEU A 352 19.19 -9.62 -14.45
CA LEU A 352 19.81 -10.87 -14.02
C LEU A 352 21.13 -11.15 -14.73
N ASP A 353 21.27 -10.81 -16.02
CA ASP A 353 22.55 -10.93 -16.74
C ASP A 353 23.65 -10.10 -16.06
N VAL A 354 23.33 -8.90 -15.59
CA VAL A 354 24.24 -8.06 -14.78
C VAL A 354 24.55 -8.71 -13.44
N PHE A 355 23.54 -9.19 -12.73
CA PHE A 355 23.74 -9.79 -11.39
C PHE A 355 24.57 -11.08 -11.47
N GLU A 356 24.35 -11.92 -12.45
CA GLU A 356 25.14 -13.12 -12.69
C GLU A 356 26.60 -12.78 -13.04
N LYS A 357 26.82 -11.72 -13.85
CA LYS A 357 28.15 -11.24 -14.17
C LYS A 357 28.89 -10.77 -12.92
N VAL A 358 28.26 -9.93 -12.09
CA VAL A 358 28.85 -9.45 -10.85
C VAL A 358 29.10 -10.61 -9.88
N ASN A 359 28.15 -11.54 -9.75
CA ASN A 359 28.28 -12.70 -8.85
C ASN A 359 29.44 -13.64 -9.20
N ARG A 360 29.79 -13.76 -10.51
CA ARG A 360 30.98 -14.52 -10.94
C ARG A 360 32.28 -13.91 -10.46
N ASP A 361 32.36 -12.57 -10.43
CA ASP A 361 33.57 -11.84 -10.03
C ASP A 361 33.62 -11.65 -8.51
N ILE A 362 32.48 -11.30 -7.90
CA ILE A 362 32.31 -11.00 -6.49
C ILE A 362 31.06 -11.76 -6.00
N PRO A 363 31.22 -12.96 -5.42
CA PRO A 363 30.10 -13.78 -5.00
C PRO A 363 29.20 -13.08 -3.99
N PHE A 364 27.89 -13.18 -4.20
CA PHE A 364 26.88 -12.56 -3.31
C PHE A 364 26.90 -13.17 -1.90
N ASN A 365 27.18 -14.48 -1.77
CA ASN A 365 27.41 -15.16 -0.48
C ASN A 365 26.33 -14.82 0.56
N GLY A 366 25.06 -15.01 0.20
CA GLY A 366 23.92 -14.75 1.09
C GLY A 366 23.63 -13.27 1.35
N LEU A 367 24.20 -12.34 0.58
CA LEU A 367 23.75 -10.95 0.59
C LEU A 367 22.28 -10.89 0.15
N PRO A 368 21.35 -10.34 0.97
CA PRO A 368 19.97 -10.18 0.56
C PRO A 368 19.88 -9.23 -0.63
N TRP A 369 19.19 -9.68 -1.67
CA TRP A 369 18.79 -8.83 -2.79
C TRP A 369 17.46 -9.34 -3.33
N PHE A 370 16.66 -8.49 -3.95
CA PHE A 370 15.36 -8.91 -4.46
C PHE A 370 14.81 -7.97 -5.53
N PHE A 371 13.92 -8.52 -6.34
CA PHE A 371 13.06 -7.73 -7.20
C PHE A 371 11.78 -7.34 -6.48
N ASP A 372 11.32 -6.14 -6.76
CA ASP A 372 9.97 -5.69 -6.45
C ASP A 372 9.07 -5.96 -7.65
N HIS A 373 7.80 -6.31 -7.39
CA HIS A 373 6.74 -6.51 -8.38
C HIS A 373 6.81 -7.84 -9.10
N ALA A 374 7.66 -7.95 -10.12
CA ALA A 374 7.89 -9.15 -10.92
C ALA A 374 6.61 -9.76 -11.52
N GLU A 375 5.64 -8.93 -11.96
CA GLU A 375 4.32 -9.37 -12.41
C GLU A 375 4.42 -10.40 -13.53
N THR A 376 5.27 -10.17 -14.53
CA THR A 376 5.33 -11.04 -15.70
C THR A 376 6.53 -11.97 -15.73
N ILE A 377 7.20 -12.18 -14.59
CA ILE A 377 8.38 -13.03 -14.47
C ILE A 377 8.09 -14.47 -14.93
N THR A 378 8.97 -15.04 -15.75
CA THR A 378 8.86 -16.41 -16.24
C THR A 378 9.48 -17.43 -15.28
N PRO A 379 9.10 -18.73 -15.35
CA PRO A 379 9.73 -19.78 -14.57
C PRO A 379 11.26 -19.81 -14.71
N LYS A 380 11.80 -19.57 -15.90
CA LYS A 380 13.25 -19.50 -16.14
C LYS A 380 13.92 -18.42 -15.29
N ASN A 381 13.34 -17.24 -15.21
CA ASN A 381 13.91 -16.16 -14.42
C ASN A 381 13.68 -16.35 -12.91
N ILE A 382 12.59 -17.00 -12.49
CA ILE A 382 12.40 -17.42 -11.08
C ILE A 382 13.53 -18.36 -10.64
N GLU A 383 13.90 -19.35 -11.48
CA GLU A 383 15.01 -20.26 -11.22
C GLU A 383 16.35 -19.51 -11.11
N ARG A 384 16.58 -18.49 -11.96
CA ARG A 384 17.78 -17.64 -11.87
C ARG A 384 17.83 -16.81 -10.58
N VAL A 385 16.70 -16.22 -10.16
CA VAL A 385 16.59 -15.51 -8.89
C VAL A 385 16.95 -16.43 -7.74
N ARG A 386 16.38 -17.65 -7.71
CA ARG A 386 16.69 -18.66 -6.70
C ARG A 386 18.17 -19.04 -6.71
N ALA A 387 18.75 -19.28 -7.88
CA ALA A 387 20.15 -19.69 -8.04
C ALA A 387 21.14 -18.65 -7.49
N LEU A 388 20.78 -17.36 -7.57
CA LEU A 388 21.55 -16.24 -7.03
C LEU A 388 21.20 -15.93 -5.56
N GLY A 389 20.28 -16.68 -4.93
CA GLY A 389 19.86 -16.45 -3.55
C GLY A 389 19.00 -15.20 -3.36
N GLY A 390 18.33 -14.73 -4.41
CA GLY A 390 17.46 -13.57 -4.37
C GLY A 390 16.04 -13.87 -3.89
N GLY A 391 15.28 -12.81 -3.63
CA GLY A 391 13.86 -12.83 -3.27
C GLY A 391 12.98 -12.07 -4.26
N ILE A 392 11.67 -12.14 -4.05
CA ILE A 392 10.67 -11.39 -4.82
C ILE A 392 9.65 -10.81 -3.85
N ALA A 393 9.55 -9.48 -3.80
CA ALA A 393 8.51 -8.77 -3.06
C ALA A 393 7.37 -8.44 -4.03
N ILE A 394 6.24 -9.14 -3.88
CA ILE A 394 5.06 -8.94 -4.72
C ILE A 394 4.19 -7.82 -4.19
N GLN A 395 3.48 -7.13 -5.08
CA GLN A 395 2.50 -6.12 -4.75
C GLN A 395 1.17 -6.40 -5.48
N ASP A 396 0.11 -5.75 -5.05
CA ASP A 396 -1.26 -6.00 -5.50
C ASP A 396 -1.67 -5.20 -6.75
N ARG A 397 -0.72 -4.92 -7.65
CA ARG A 397 -1.00 -4.14 -8.87
C ARG A 397 -2.10 -4.74 -9.72
N MET A 398 -2.13 -6.06 -9.84
CA MET A 398 -3.16 -6.75 -10.59
C MET A 398 -4.56 -6.60 -9.96
N ALA A 399 -4.66 -6.27 -8.68
CA ALA A 399 -5.93 -5.90 -8.07
C ALA A 399 -6.52 -4.61 -8.66
N PHE A 400 -5.65 -3.70 -9.12
CA PHE A 400 -6.04 -2.38 -9.65
C PHE A 400 -5.89 -2.27 -11.17
N GLN A 401 -5.00 -3.03 -11.78
CA GLN A 401 -4.71 -2.96 -13.22
C GLN A 401 -5.06 -4.24 -13.97
N GLY A 402 -5.71 -5.20 -13.31
CA GLY A 402 -6.04 -6.50 -13.90
C GLY A 402 -6.96 -6.40 -15.11
N GLU A 403 -7.92 -5.49 -15.12
CA GLU A 403 -8.81 -5.24 -16.27
C GLU A 403 -8.00 -4.77 -17.49
N TYR A 404 -7.08 -3.81 -17.32
CA TYR A 404 -6.20 -3.32 -18.38
C TYR A 404 -5.25 -4.41 -18.88
N PHE A 405 -4.72 -5.20 -17.94
CA PHE A 405 -3.86 -6.33 -18.29
C PHE A 405 -4.59 -7.37 -19.15
N VAL A 406 -5.82 -7.73 -18.77
CA VAL A 406 -6.64 -8.68 -19.51
C VAL A 406 -7.02 -8.13 -20.88
N GLU A 407 -7.37 -6.85 -20.98
CA GLU A 407 -7.67 -6.21 -22.26
C GLU A 407 -6.48 -6.29 -23.22
N ARG A 408 -5.26 -6.10 -22.73
CA ARG A 408 -4.06 -6.07 -23.55
C ARG A 408 -3.48 -7.44 -23.84
N TYR A 409 -3.39 -8.31 -22.84
CA TYR A 409 -2.64 -9.57 -22.92
C TYR A 409 -3.55 -10.81 -22.91
N GLY A 410 -4.84 -10.63 -22.63
CA GLY A 410 -5.83 -11.68 -22.52
C GLY A 410 -5.89 -12.37 -21.15
N ALA A 411 -7.04 -12.97 -20.86
CA ALA A 411 -7.32 -13.62 -19.57
C ALA A 411 -6.32 -14.74 -19.24
N LYS A 412 -5.91 -15.53 -20.25
CA LYS A 412 -4.94 -16.63 -20.05
C LYS A 412 -3.58 -16.14 -19.53
N ALA A 413 -3.11 -14.97 -19.97
CA ALA A 413 -1.87 -14.39 -19.46
C ALA A 413 -2.04 -13.91 -18.00
N ALA A 414 -3.23 -13.40 -17.64
CA ALA A 414 -3.52 -12.94 -16.28
C ALA A 414 -3.54 -14.08 -15.25
N GLU A 415 -3.93 -15.32 -15.64
CA GLU A 415 -3.96 -16.48 -14.72
C GLU A 415 -2.60 -16.80 -14.06
N ALA A 416 -1.50 -16.39 -14.69
CA ALA A 416 -0.13 -16.61 -14.20
C ALA A 416 0.60 -15.30 -13.86
N THR A 417 -0.13 -14.23 -13.54
CA THR A 417 0.44 -12.90 -13.32
C THR A 417 -0.04 -12.27 -12.00
N PRO A 418 0.86 -12.08 -11.03
CA PRO A 418 2.19 -12.67 -10.92
C PRO A 418 2.13 -14.17 -10.56
N PRO A 419 3.14 -14.98 -10.91
CA PRO A 419 3.13 -16.43 -10.70
C PRO A 419 3.53 -16.83 -9.28
N ILE A 420 2.81 -16.33 -8.26
CA ILE A 420 3.15 -16.48 -6.83
C ILE A 420 3.30 -17.95 -6.42
N LYS A 421 2.35 -18.81 -6.83
CA LYS A 421 2.39 -20.24 -6.53
C LYS A 421 3.68 -20.89 -7.05
N ARG A 422 4.15 -20.47 -8.23
CA ARG A 422 5.40 -20.96 -8.81
C ARG A 422 6.61 -20.46 -8.04
N MET A 423 6.65 -19.17 -7.66
CA MET A 423 7.73 -18.62 -6.84
C MET A 423 7.89 -19.41 -5.53
N LEU A 424 6.76 -19.66 -4.83
CA LEU A 424 6.76 -20.44 -3.60
C LEU A 424 7.19 -21.91 -3.82
N ALA A 425 6.74 -22.54 -4.89
CA ALA A 425 7.10 -23.94 -5.21
C ALA A 425 8.60 -24.08 -5.52
N GLU A 426 9.22 -23.07 -6.12
CA GLU A 426 10.67 -23.03 -6.36
C GLU A 426 11.47 -22.71 -5.09
N GLY A 427 10.83 -22.32 -4.00
CA GLY A 427 11.49 -21.98 -2.75
C GLY A 427 12.20 -20.63 -2.77
N VAL A 428 11.77 -19.70 -3.63
CA VAL A 428 12.20 -18.30 -3.60
C VAL A 428 11.58 -17.63 -2.38
N PRO A 429 12.31 -16.84 -1.59
CA PRO A 429 11.72 -15.96 -0.59
C PRO A 429 10.70 -15.01 -1.22
N VAL A 430 9.45 -15.03 -0.74
CA VAL A 430 8.38 -14.16 -1.21
C VAL A 430 7.80 -13.39 -0.01
N GLY A 431 7.65 -12.09 -0.18
CA GLY A 431 6.92 -11.22 0.74
C GLY A 431 5.85 -10.45 -0.04
N ALA A 432 4.82 -9.98 0.67
CA ALA A 432 3.77 -9.18 0.06
C ALA A 432 3.75 -7.75 0.62
N GLY A 433 3.41 -6.80 -0.23
CA GLY A 433 3.28 -5.40 0.09
C GLY A 433 2.24 -4.72 -0.78
N THR A 434 1.96 -3.45 -0.51
CA THR A 434 0.92 -2.69 -1.19
C THR A 434 1.45 -1.76 -2.29
N ASP A 435 2.70 -1.33 -2.20
CA ASP A 435 3.25 -0.25 -3.03
C ASP A 435 2.44 1.06 -2.96
N ALA A 436 1.71 1.24 -1.88
CA ALA A 436 0.95 2.46 -1.67
C ALA A 436 1.92 3.63 -1.35
N THR A 437 1.51 4.83 -1.54
CA THR A 437 0.19 5.43 -1.39
C THR A 437 -0.44 5.95 -2.68
N ARG A 438 0.11 5.68 -3.83
CA ARG A 438 -0.31 6.36 -5.08
C ARG A 438 -0.82 5.41 -6.16
N VAL A 439 -0.22 4.26 -6.32
CA VAL A 439 -0.54 3.28 -7.38
C VAL A 439 -1.49 2.19 -6.92
N SER A 440 -1.59 2.02 -5.62
CA SER A 440 -2.50 1.07 -4.99
C SER A 440 -2.94 1.59 -3.63
N SER A 441 -3.87 0.89 -3.01
CA SER A 441 -4.33 1.19 -1.66
C SER A 441 -3.33 0.73 -0.61
N TYR A 442 -3.14 1.55 0.43
CA TYR A 442 -2.39 1.15 1.62
C TYR A 442 -3.15 0.14 2.51
N ASN A 443 -4.36 -0.27 2.11
CA ASN A 443 -5.14 -1.25 2.85
C ASN A 443 -4.65 -2.67 2.55
N PRO A 444 -3.94 -3.35 3.46
CA PRO A 444 -3.40 -4.70 3.23
C PRO A 444 -4.51 -5.74 3.04
N TRP A 445 -5.72 -5.46 3.50
CA TRP A 445 -6.88 -6.35 3.32
C TRP A 445 -7.37 -6.38 1.87
N THR A 446 -7.13 -5.32 1.10
CA THR A 446 -7.35 -5.35 -0.36
C THR A 446 -6.37 -6.30 -1.04
N SER A 447 -5.09 -6.26 -0.65
CA SER A 447 -4.08 -7.20 -1.14
C SER A 447 -4.39 -8.65 -0.75
N LEU A 448 -4.76 -8.87 0.51
CA LEU A 448 -5.16 -10.19 1.01
C LEU A 448 -6.42 -10.71 0.30
N TYR A 449 -7.40 -9.85 0.05
CA TYR A 449 -8.57 -10.18 -0.74
C TYR A 449 -8.18 -10.63 -2.15
N TRP A 450 -7.37 -9.85 -2.86
CA TRP A 450 -6.89 -10.19 -4.19
C TRP A 450 -6.13 -11.52 -4.22
N MET A 451 -5.20 -11.73 -3.28
CA MET A 451 -4.44 -12.98 -3.23
C MET A 451 -5.31 -14.21 -2.96
N VAL A 452 -6.35 -14.08 -2.12
CA VAL A 452 -7.23 -15.20 -1.73
C VAL A 452 -8.32 -15.45 -2.78
N SER A 453 -8.97 -14.40 -3.28
CA SER A 453 -10.09 -14.52 -4.21
C SER A 453 -9.66 -14.61 -5.68
N GLY A 454 -8.46 -14.18 -6.03
CA GLY A 454 -8.01 -14.03 -7.40
C GLY A 454 -8.72 -12.92 -8.18
N ARG A 455 -9.36 -11.95 -7.49
CA ARG A 455 -10.21 -10.92 -8.12
C ARG A 455 -9.65 -9.52 -7.96
N THR A 456 -9.90 -8.70 -8.98
CA THR A 456 -9.62 -7.25 -8.95
C THR A 456 -10.58 -6.52 -8.00
N VAL A 457 -10.26 -5.26 -7.69
CA VAL A 457 -11.18 -4.37 -6.95
C VAL A 457 -12.48 -4.11 -7.73
N GLY A 458 -12.45 -4.22 -9.05
CA GLY A 458 -13.61 -4.16 -9.94
C GLY A 458 -14.43 -5.43 -10.01
N GLY A 459 -13.95 -6.54 -9.40
CA GLY A 459 -14.62 -7.83 -9.36
C GLY A 459 -14.30 -8.78 -10.51
N LEU A 460 -13.36 -8.41 -11.41
CA LEU A 460 -12.90 -9.31 -12.47
C LEU A 460 -12.10 -10.47 -11.87
N GLU A 461 -12.46 -11.70 -12.21
CA GLU A 461 -11.70 -12.90 -11.83
C GLU A 461 -10.48 -13.04 -12.73
N LEU A 462 -9.29 -12.97 -12.13
CA LEU A 462 -8.00 -13.13 -12.80
C LEU A 462 -7.48 -14.56 -12.63
N HIS A 463 -7.63 -15.11 -11.44
CA HIS A 463 -7.14 -16.43 -11.07
C HIS A 463 -8.31 -17.30 -10.60
N ALA A 464 -8.52 -18.45 -11.25
CA ALA A 464 -9.58 -19.39 -10.84
C ALA A 464 -9.37 -19.96 -9.43
N GLU A 465 -8.12 -19.99 -8.97
CA GLU A 465 -7.75 -20.43 -7.62
C GLU A 465 -6.79 -19.43 -7.01
N GLY A 466 -7.22 -18.72 -5.98
CA GLY A 466 -6.37 -17.85 -5.15
C GLY A 466 -5.40 -18.64 -4.26
N LEU A 467 -4.69 -17.95 -3.41
CA LEU A 467 -3.83 -18.55 -2.38
C LEU A 467 -4.66 -18.99 -1.17
N PRO A 468 -4.26 -20.07 -0.47
CA PRO A 468 -4.80 -20.36 0.86
C PRO A 468 -4.63 -19.13 1.78
N ARG A 469 -5.64 -18.84 2.60
CA ARG A 469 -5.63 -17.67 3.51
C ARG A 469 -4.41 -17.61 4.41
N LEU A 470 -4.00 -18.77 4.96
CA LEU A 470 -2.80 -18.83 5.78
C LEU A 470 -1.54 -18.46 4.98
N THR A 471 -1.40 -18.95 3.75
CA THR A 471 -0.27 -18.60 2.89
C THR A 471 -0.25 -17.12 2.56
N ALA A 472 -1.39 -16.52 2.21
CA ALA A 472 -1.49 -15.08 1.97
C ALA A 472 -1.08 -14.27 3.22
N LEU A 473 -1.52 -14.69 4.42
CA LEU A 473 -1.11 -14.08 5.68
C LEU A 473 0.40 -14.25 5.95
N GLU A 474 0.96 -15.43 5.67
CA GLU A 474 2.40 -15.69 5.80
C GLU A 474 3.22 -14.71 4.97
N LEU A 475 2.78 -14.34 3.76
CA LEU A 475 3.47 -13.37 2.92
C LEU A 475 3.44 -11.95 3.49
N PHE A 476 2.35 -11.54 4.14
CA PHE A 476 2.20 -10.24 4.80
C PHE A 476 2.72 -10.21 6.26
N THR A 477 3.40 -11.24 6.71
CA THR A 477 3.94 -11.32 8.08
C THR A 477 5.41 -11.74 8.05
N HIS A 478 5.73 -12.99 8.38
CA HIS A 478 7.11 -13.47 8.47
C HIS A 478 7.80 -13.55 7.10
N GLY A 479 7.07 -13.77 6.01
CA GLY A 479 7.61 -13.73 4.65
C GLY A 479 8.21 -12.35 4.33
N SER A 480 7.49 -11.28 4.67
CA SER A 480 7.97 -9.90 4.50
C SER A 480 9.17 -9.56 5.41
N ALA A 481 9.35 -10.24 6.54
CA ALA A 481 10.50 -10.00 7.43
C ALA A 481 11.85 -10.38 6.81
N TRP A 482 11.86 -11.25 5.79
CA TRP A 482 13.07 -11.57 5.04
C TRP A 482 13.66 -10.34 4.33
N PHE A 483 12.79 -9.49 3.79
CA PHE A 483 13.15 -8.31 2.98
C PHE A 483 13.72 -7.15 3.80
N SER A 484 13.64 -7.25 5.13
CA SER A 484 14.32 -6.33 6.07
C SER A 484 15.41 -7.02 6.90
N SER A 485 15.82 -8.24 6.54
CA SER A 485 16.80 -9.04 7.29
C SER A 485 16.39 -9.26 8.76
N GLU A 486 15.10 -9.45 9.00
CA GLU A 486 14.52 -9.61 10.35
C GLU A 486 13.80 -10.97 10.52
N GLN A 487 14.19 -11.98 9.73
CA GLN A 487 13.66 -13.34 9.88
C GLN A 487 13.91 -13.84 11.30
N GLY A 488 12.89 -14.47 11.89
CA GLY A 488 12.98 -14.97 13.26
C GLY A 488 12.93 -13.89 14.34
N LYS A 489 12.93 -12.60 13.97
CA LYS A 489 12.80 -11.49 14.90
C LYS A 489 11.38 -10.98 15.03
N LYS A 490 10.60 -11.03 13.95
CA LYS A 490 9.20 -10.58 13.88
C LYS A 490 8.39 -11.37 12.84
N GLY A 491 7.09 -11.16 12.82
CA GLY A 491 6.16 -11.73 11.84
C GLY A 491 5.50 -13.03 12.26
N GLN A 492 5.82 -13.56 13.45
CA GLN A 492 5.16 -14.70 14.06
C GLN A 492 4.84 -14.39 15.52
N ILE A 493 3.76 -14.98 16.05
CA ILE A 493 3.50 -14.96 17.48
C ILE A 493 4.27 -16.14 18.09
N LYS A 494 5.53 -15.88 18.42
CA LYS A 494 6.50 -16.88 18.90
C LYS A 494 7.34 -16.31 20.03
N VAL A 495 7.60 -17.12 21.06
CA VAL A 495 8.43 -16.70 22.19
C VAL A 495 9.79 -16.19 21.70
N GLY A 496 10.20 -15.01 22.20
CA GLY A 496 11.43 -14.32 21.84
C GLY A 496 11.31 -13.33 20.68
N GLN A 497 10.27 -13.45 19.83
CA GLN A 497 10.02 -12.46 18.77
C GLN A 497 9.41 -11.17 19.32
N LEU A 498 9.50 -10.08 18.53
CA LEU A 498 8.88 -8.81 18.82
C LEU A 498 7.35 -8.98 18.93
N ALA A 499 6.78 -8.43 19.99
CA ALA A 499 5.38 -8.62 20.32
C ALA A 499 4.48 -7.63 19.58
N ASP A 500 4.25 -7.95 18.30
CA ASP A 500 3.41 -7.20 17.39
C ASP A 500 2.21 -8.06 16.99
N VAL A 501 0.99 -7.62 17.34
CA VAL A 501 -0.25 -8.36 17.06
C VAL A 501 -1.40 -7.44 16.66
N ALA A 502 -2.36 -7.99 15.93
CA ALA A 502 -3.63 -7.36 15.61
C ALA A 502 -4.79 -8.30 15.96
N ALA A 503 -5.70 -7.85 16.82
CA ALA A 503 -7.00 -8.47 17.04
C ALA A 503 -7.99 -7.92 16.03
N LEU A 504 -8.68 -8.79 15.29
CA LEU A 504 -9.46 -8.42 14.11
C LEU A 504 -10.93 -8.17 14.42
N SER A 505 -11.56 -7.31 13.61
CA SER A 505 -13.00 -7.04 13.64
C SER A 505 -13.84 -8.26 13.22
N ALA A 506 -13.29 -9.11 12.35
CA ALA A 506 -13.89 -10.35 11.89
C ALA A 506 -12.82 -11.44 11.71
N ASP A 507 -13.24 -12.70 11.68
CA ASP A 507 -12.31 -13.81 11.49
C ASP A 507 -11.91 -13.96 10.03
N PHE A 508 -10.69 -13.55 9.69
CA PHE A 508 -10.11 -13.66 8.35
C PHE A 508 -10.20 -15.08 7.76
N PHE A 509 -10.16 -16.09 8.59
CA PHE A 509 -10.12 -17.48 8.13
C PHE A 509 -11.49 -18.08 7.78
N SER A 510 -12.59 -17.41 8.20
CA SER A 510 -13.94 -17.91 8.00
C SER A 510 -14.92 -16.96 7.32
N VAL A 511 -14.64 -15.65 7.27
CA VAL A 511 -15.50 -14.69 6.56
C VAL A 511 -15.60 -14.99 5.06
N ASP A 512 -16.68 -14.55 4.43
CA ASP A 512 -16.80 -14.54 2.98
C ASP A 512 -15.63 -13.75 2.36
N GLU A 513 -15.17 -14.17 1.17
CA GLU A 513 -14.03 -13.52 0.51
C GLU A 513 -14.23 -12.02 0.31
N GLU A 514 -15.44 -11.62 -0.12
CA GLU A 514 -15.79 -10.21 -0.30
C GLU A 514 -15.69 -9.39 0.99
N ALA A 515 -15.87 -10.02 2.15
CA ALA A 515 -15.75 -9.35 3.45
C ALA A 515 -14.30 -9.11 3.88
N ILE A 516 -13.34 -9.79 3.27
CA ILE A 516 -11.91 -9.63 3.60
C ILE A 516 -11.47 -8.16 3.47
N LYS A 517 -11.89 -7.46 2.42
CA LYS A 517 -11.56 -6.04 2.17
C LYS A 517 -11.95 -5.10 3.31
N TRP A 518 -12.92 -5.50 4.13
CA TRP A 518 -13.52 -4.69 5.18
C TRP A 518 -13.03 -5.04 6.58
N ILE A 519 -12.10 -5.99 6.69
CA ILE A 519 -11.50 -6.33 7.98
C ILE A 519 -10.65 -5.16 8.47
N GLU A 520 -10.69 -4.95 9.78
CA GLU A 520 -9.89 -3.98 10.51
C GLU A 520 -9.31 -4.62 11.76
N SER A 521 -8.31 -4.01 12.34
CA SER A 521 -7.93 -4.29 13.71
C SER A 521 -8.84 -3.54 14.68
N VAL A 522 -9.27 -4.20 15.73
CA VAL A 522 -9.96 -3.57 16.87
C VAL A 522 -9.00 -3.30 18.03
N LEU A 523 -7.86 -3.99 18.05
CA LEU A 523 -6.76 -3.74 18.98
C LEU A 523 -5.44 -4.07 18.27
N THR A 524 -4.54 -3.09 18.16
CA THR A 524 -3.19 -3.30 17.61
C THR A 524 -2.14 -3.02 18.68
N VAL A 525 -1.21 -3.95 18.82
CA VAL A 525 -0.08 -3.87 19.76
C VAL A 525 1.22 -3.91 18.98
N VAL A 526 2.14 -3.00 19.29
CA VAL A 526 3.49 -2.95 18.73
C VAL A 526 4.50 -2.90 19.87
N GLY A 527 5.39 -3.87 19.93
CA GLY A 527 6.38 -3.97 21.00
C GLY A 527 5.77 -3.99 22.39
N GLY A 528 4.62 -4.66 22.56
CA GLY A 528 3.90 -4.74 23.83
C GLY A 528 3.16 -3.46 24.24
N LYS A 529 3.14 -2.42 23.40
CA LYS A 529 2.36 -1.19 23.62
C LYS A 529 1.11 -1.20 22.75
N VAL A 530 -0.06 -0.93 23.33
CA VAL A 530 -1.29 -0.71 22.54
C VAL A 530 -1.12 0.60 21.76
N VAL A 531 -1.18 0.51 20.43
CA VAL A 531 -1.06 1.67 19.52
C VAL A 531 -2.39 2.06 18.88
N TYR A 532 -3.35 1.13 18.86
CA TYR A 532 -4.70 1.36 18.35
C TYR A 532 -5.70 0.52 19.13
N GLY A 533 -6.86 1.09 19.41
CA GLY A 533 -8.01 0.41 19.99
C GLY A 533 -9.31 1.05 19.51
N SER A 534 -10.35 0.25 19.32
CA SER A 534 -11.68 0.73 18.93
C SER A 534 -12.77 -0.18 19.51
N GLY A 535 -14.01 0.34 19.58
CA GLY A 535 -15.13 -0.40 20.15
C GLY A 535 -14.84 -0.85 21.58
N ASP A 536 -14.91 -2.14 21.86
CA ASP A 536 -14.64 -2.73 23.19
C ASP A 536 -13.22 -2.46 23.72
N PHE A 537 -12.31 -2.01 22.87
CA PHE A 537 -10.90 -1.77 23.21
C PHE A 537 -10.50 -0.30 23.15
N GLU A 538 -11.48 0.62 23.03
CA GLU A 538 -11.19 2.06 22.92
C GLU A 538 -10.49 2.61 24.16
N ASP A 539 -10.83 2.12 25.34
CA ASP A 539 -10.24 2.54 26.63
C ASP A 539 -8.74 2.20 26.76
N PHE A 540 -8.25 1.25 25.96
CA PHE A 540 -6.83 0.91 25.93
C PHE A 540 -6.03 1.71 24.89
N ALA A 541 -6.73 2.43 24.01
CA ALA A 541 -6.10 3.19 22.93
C ALA A 541 -5.35 4.42 23.47
N PRO A 542 -4.23 4.80 22.85
CA PRO A 542 -3.61 6.08 23.16
C PRO A 542 -4.54 7.25 22.81
N PRO A 543 -4.40 8.40 23.48
CA PRO A 543 -5.18 9.58 23.19
C PRO A 543 -5.14 9.97 21.71
N ARG A 544 -6.30 10.33 21.15
CA ARG A 544 -6.40 10.77 19.76
C ARG A 544 -5.67 12.11 19.57
N VAL A 545 -4.83 12.18 18.57
CA VAL A 545 -4.20 13.42 18.13
C VAL A 545 -5.17 14.15 17.19
N PRO A 546 -5.50 15.43 17.43
CA PRO A 546 -6.31 16.22 16.51
C PRO A 546 -5.70 16.25 15.10
N VAL A 547 -6.54 16.18 14.08
CA VAL A 547 -6.10 16.29 12.68
C VAL A 547 -5.78 17.73 12.34
N LEU A 548 -4.62 17.99 11.77
CA LEU A 548 -4.17 19.31 11.31
C LEU A 548 -3.79 19.26 9.82
N PRO A 549 -4.21 20.26 9.02
CA PRO A 549 -5.11 21.36 9.39
C PRO A 549 -6.57 20.90 9.57
N ASP A 550 -7.43 21.75 10.13
CA ASP A 550 -8.84 21.47 10.39
C ASP A 550 -9.69 21.27 9.12
N TRP A 551 -9.24 21.79 7.99
CA TRP A 551 -9.85 21.56 6.69
C TRP A 551 -9.37 20.27 6.00
N SER A 552 -8.42 19.52 6.59
CA SER A 552 -7.91 18.27 6.04
C SER A 552 -9.04 17.30 5.64
N PRO A 553 -8.91 16.60 4.50
CA PRO A 553 -9.85 15.53 4.13
C PRO A 553 -10.03 14.48 5.23
N VAL A 554 -8.95 14.17 5.97
CA VAL A 554 -8.93 13.17 7.04
C VAL A 554 -9.91 13.47 8.17
N VAL A 555 -10.29 14.74 8.36
CA VAL A 555 -11.32 15.14 9.35
C VAL A 555 -12.69 14.53 9.06
N LYS A 556 -13.04 14.39 7.78
CA LYS A 556 -14.34 13.86 7.31
C LYS A 556 -14.25 12.42 6.81
N VAL A 557 -13.13 12.08 6.18
CA VAL A 557 -12.85 10.75 5.63
C VAL A 557 -11.58 10.24 6.30
N PRO A 558 -11.69 9.68 7.51
CA PRO A 558 -10.53 9.37 8.35
C PRO A 558 -9.79 8.09 7.94
N GLY A 559 -9.73 7.78 6.66
CA GLY A 559 -9.00 6.64 6.15
C GLY A 559 -9.66 5.95 4.95
N HIS A 560 -9.28 4.71 4.71
CA HIS A 560 -9.88 3.88 3.68
C HIS A 560 -11.40 3.82 3.85
N TRP A 561 -12.14 4.05 2.76
CA TRP A 561 -13.59 4.03 2.78
C TRP A 561 -14.12 2.65 3.18
N ARG A 562 -15.25 2.64 3.85
CA ARG A 562 -15.96 1.42 4.24
C ARG A 562 -17.46 1.69 4.34
N PRO A 563 -18.29 0.65 4.14
CA PRO A 563 -19.73 0.79 4.30
C PRO A 563 -20.07 1.20 5.74
N THR A 564 -20.92 2.21 5.88
CA THR A 564 -21.42 2.64 7.20
C THR A 564 -22.67 1.88 7.63
N SER A 565 -23.26 1.09 6.71
CA SER A 565 -24.42 0.25 6.99
C SER A 565 -24.39 -1.04 6.18
N PRO A 566 -25.09 -2.12 6.63
CA PRO A 566 -25.25 -3.36 5.84
C PRO A 566 -25.87 -3.14 4.45
N LEU A 567 -26.73 -2.14 4.31
CA LEU A 567 -27.32 -1.75 3.02
C LEU A 567 -26.28 -1.21 2.05
N GLN A 568 -25.36 -0.38 2.51
CA GLN A 568 -24.26 0.11 1.66
C GLN A 568 -23.30 -1.02 1.24
N ALA A 569 -23.07 -2.01 2.10
CA ALA A 569 -22.29 -3.19 1.74
C ALA A 569 -22.97 -4.05 0.66
N GLN A 570 -24.32 -4.10 0.63
CA GLN A 570 -25.09 -4.84 -0.38
C GLN A 570 -25.14 -4.14 -1.74
N VAL A 571 -25.06 -2.81 -1.76
CA VAL A 571 -25.05 -2.02 -3.01
C VAL A 571 -23.82 -2.29 -3.87
N HIS A 572 -22.71 -2.76 -3.26
CA HIS A 572 -21.52 -3.18 -4.00
C HIS A 572 -21.68 -4.49 -4.80
N GLN A 573 -22.78 -5.21 -4.61
CA GLN A 573 -23.06 -6.49 -5.29
C GLN A 573 -24.03 -6.34 -6.47
N CYS A 574 -24.03 -5.19 -7.15
CA CYS A 574 -24.78 -5.07 -8.39
C CYS A 574 -24.19 -6.01 -9.45
N SER A 575 -24.77 -7.20 -9.58
CA SER A 575 -24.48 -8.15 -10.63
C SER A 575 -25.58 -8.10 -11.69
N GLY A 576 -25.34 -7.37 -12.78
CA GLY A 576 -26.27 -7.32 -13.91
C GLY A 576 -26.42 -5.94 -14.57
N PRO A 577 -26.87 -5.82 -15.84
CA PRO A 577 -26.99 -4.55 -16.55
C PRO A 577 -27.95 -3.59 -15.85
N CYS A 578 -27.46 -2.43 -15.45
CA CYS A 578 -28.25 -1.33 -14.90
C CYS A 578 -28.38 -0.25 -15.98
N GLY A 579 -29.63 0.10 -16.33
CA GLY A 579 -29.92 1.11 -17.35
C GLY A 579 -29.38 2.51 -17.00
N VAL A 580 -29.12 2.78 -15.74
CA VAL A 580 -28.56 4.07 -15.27
C VAL A 580 -27.04 4.09 -15.30
N HIS A 581 -26.37 2.96 -15.01
CA HIS A 581 -24.93 2.88 -14.85
C HIS A 581 -24.25 1.86 -15.80
N ALA A 582 -24.99 1.32 -16.77
CA ALA A 582 -24.52 0.33 -17.74
C ALA A 582 -23.98 -0.99 -17.14
N HIS A 583 -24.39 -1.36 -15.92
CA HIS A 583 -24.11 -2.67 -15.31
C HIS A 583 -25.41 -3.43 -15.00
N SER A 584 -25.34 -4.76 -14.81
CA SER A 584 -26.52 -5.59 -14.59
C SER A 584 -26.81 -5.83 -13.11
N HIS A 585 -28.12 -5.88 -12.76
CA HIS A 585 -28.60 -6.40 -11.49
C HIS A 585 -29.16 -7.81 -11.69
N GLU A 586 -28.74 -8.78 -10.89
CA GLU A 586 -29.59 -9.96 -10.70
C GLU A 586 -30.85 -9.55 -9.93
N LYS A 587 -32.00 -10.15 -10.29
CA LYS A 587 -33.31 -9.83 -9.72
C LYS A 587 -33.21 -9.76 -8.19
N ALA A 588 -33.11 -8.54 -7.66
CA ALA A 588 -33.21 -8.32 -6.22
C ALA A 588 -34.57 -8.84 -5.76
N ARG A 589 -34.58 -9.83 -4.87
CA ARG A 589 -35.82 -10.18 -4.15
C ARG A 589 -36.19 -8.94 -3.36
N LEU A 590 -37.37 -8.37 -3.68
CA LEU A 590 -37.95 -7.29 -2.89
C LEU A 590 -37.98 -7.74 -1.43
N SER A 591 -37.07 -7.20 -0.62
CA SER A 591 -37.09 -7.44 0.82
C SER A 591 -38.29 -6.67 1.39
N SER A 592 -39.08 -7.29 2.23
CA SER A 592 -40.21 -6.71 2.93
C SER A 592 -39.78 -5.76 4.05
N VAL A 593 -38.91 -4.81 3.73
CA VAL A 593 -38.52 -3.77 4.69
C VAL A 593 -39.65 -2.74 4.74
N PRO A 594 -40.17 -2.40 5.94
CA PRO A 594 -41.16 -1.36 6.06
C PRO A 594 -40.58 -0.04 5.56
N VAL A 595 -41.21 0.57 4.59
CA VAL A 595 -40.83 1.87 4.05
C VAL A 595 -41.23 2.93 5.07
N SER A 596 -40.40 3.16 6.09
CA SER A 596 -40.65 4.16 7.13
C SER A 596 -39.91 5.49 6.87
N ASP A 597 -39.00 5.52 5.91
CA ASP A 597 -38.29 6.70 5.49
C ASP A 597 -37.99 6.70 3.99
N PHE A 598 -37.57 7.87 3.47
CA PHE A 598 -37.31 8.06 2.05
C PHE A 598 -36.08 7.29 1.55
N GLN A 599 -35.10 7.04 2.44
CA GLN A 599 -33.91 6.25 2.11
C GLN A 599 -34.21 4.75 2.06
N GLY A 600 -35.07 4.26 2.94
CA GLY A 600 -35.55 2.88 2.92
C GLY A 600 -36.35 2.55 1.66
N PHE A 601 -37.12 3.51 1.13
CA PHE A 601 -37.88 3.35 -0.12
C PHE A 601 -36.95 3.13 -1.33
N TRP A 602 -35.89 3.95 -1.47
CA TRP A 602 -34.97 3.84 -2.60
C TRP A 602 -34.02 2.63 -2.46
N GLY A 603 -33.66 2.25 -1.24
CA GLY A 603 -32.90 1.02 -0.98
C GLY A 603 -33.65 -0.25 -1.35
N ALA A 604 -34.99 -0.24 -1.35
CA ALA A 604 -35.82 -1.38 -1.77
C ALA A 604 -35.71 -1.68 -3.27
N PHE A 605 -35.25 -0.74 -4.10
CA PHE A 605 -34.98 -0.95 -5.52
C PHE A 605 -33.56 -1.46 -5.80
N GLY A 606 -32.75 -1.72 -4.76
CA GLY A 606 -31.44 -2.36 -4.87
C GLY A 606 -30.35 -1.49 -5.53
N CYS A 607 -30.56 -0.18 -5.65
CA CYS A 607 -29.59 0.73 -6.20
C CYS A 607 -29.65 2.11 -5.51
N SER A 608 -28.57 2.54 -4.89
CA SER A 608 -28.44 3.91 -4.32
C SER A 608 -28.26 5.00 -5.39
N CYS A 609 -28.21 4.63 -6.66
CA CYS A 609 -28.05 5.56 -7.78
C CYS A 609 -29.21 6.54 -7.98
N PHE A 610 -30.34 6.32 -7.31
CA PHE A 610 -31.47 7.24 -7.31
C PHE A 610 -31.52 8.16 -6.08
N ALA A 611 -30.61 8.01 -5.14
CA ALA A 611 -30.49 8.93 -4.02
C ALA A 611 -29.65 10.14 -4.45
N PHE A 612 -30.30 11.23 -4.80
CA PHE A 612 -29.66 12.53 -5.02
C PHE A 612 -29.20 13.18 -3.71
#